data_450ece9dd5fa5d22a8ebd261af300a62
#
_entry.id   450ece9dd5fa5d22a8ebd261af300a62
#
_cell.length_a   1.000
_cell.length_b   1.000
_cell.length_c   1.000
_cell.angle_alpha   90.00
_cell.angle_beta   90.00
_cell.angle_gamma   90.00
#
_symmetry.space_group_name_H-M   'P 1'
#
loop_
_entity.id
_entity.type
_entity.pdbx_description
1 polymer ?
#
loop_
_entity_poly.entity_id
_entity_poly.type
_entity_poly.pdbx_seq_one_letter_code
_entity_poly.pdbx_strand_id
1 'polypeptide(L)'
;MDKDKDRDKERDKAKEEKGRALDSAMSQITKSYGKGAIMKLGEHFAQRSEVTAISTGALPLDLALGVGGIPRGRVTEIYGPESAGKTTLALHVIAEAQKVGGVAAFVDAEHALDPLYASRIGVKIDDLLISQPDTGEQALEIVEVLVRSNAVDVIVIDSVGPGAEGGDRGRDG
;
A
#
# COMPACT_ATOMS: atom_id res chain seq x y z
N MET A 1 -41.17 -40.22 -19.53
CA MET A 1 -39.88 -39.71 -20.06
C MET A 1 -39.96 -38.25 -20.53
N ASP A 2 -41.16 -37.65 -20.72
CA ASP A 2 -41.28 -36.23 -21.12
C ASP A 2 -41.31 -35.20 -19.97
N LYS A 3 -41.78 -35.59 -18.81
CA LYS A 3 -41.90 -34.66 -17.65
C LYS A 3 -40.58 -34.13 -17.09
N ASP A 4 -39.47 -34.85 -17.26
CA ASP A 4 -38.17 -34.41 -16.77
C ASP A 4 -37.52 -33.37 -17.71
N LYS A 5 -37.75 -33.47 -19.02
CA LYS A 5 -37.30 -32.51 -20.01
C LYS A 5 -38.03 -31.16 -19.88
N ASP A 6 -39.27 -31.16 -19.50
CA ASP A 6 -40.05 -29.91 -19.33
C ASP A 6 -39.60 -29.19 -18.04
N ARG A 7 -39.30 -29.92 -16.98
CA ARG A 7 -38.74 -29.36 -15.73
C ARG A 7 -37.35 -28.75 -15.91
N ASP A 8 -36.52 -29.40 -16.70
CA ASP A 8 -35.15 -28.85 -17.00
C ASP A 8 -35.24 -27.56 -17.83
N LYS A 9 -36.15 -27.50 -18.82
CA LYS A 9 -36.39 -26.27 -19.60
C LYS A 9 -36.94 -25.12 -18.75
N GLU A 10 -37.85 -25.40 -17.82
CA GLU A 10 -38.36 -24.38 -16.89
C GLU A 10 -37.27 -23.88 -15.93
N ARG A 11 -36.38 -24.76 -15.45
CA ARG A 11 -35.24 -24.40 -14.60
C ARG A 11 -34.23 -23.53 -15.37
N ASP A 12 -33.93 -23.89 -16.61
CA ASP A 12 -33.00 -23.12 -17.43
C ASP A 12 -33.57 -21.73 -17.76
N LYS A 13 -34.86 -21.64 -18.08
CA LYS A 13 -35.53 -20.36 -18.32
C LYS A 13 -35.56 -19.46 -17.08
N ALA A 14 -35.84 -20.02 -15.91
CA ALA A 14 -35.81 -19.30 -14.67
C ALA A 14 -34.41 -18.84 -14.29
N LYS A 15 -33.36 -19.60 -14.65
CA LYS A 15 -31.97 -19.24 -14.43
C LYS A 15 -31.51 -18.09 -15.35
N GLU A 16 -31.96 -18.11 -16.61
CA GLU A 16 -31.72 -17.02 -17.55
C GLU A 16 -32.40 -15.71 -17.12
N GLU A 17 -33.65 -15.77 -16.68
CA GLU A 17 -34.38 -14.60 -16.19
C GLU A 17 -33.70 -13.99 -14.95
N LYS A 18 -33.25 -14.82 -14.01
CA LYS A 18 -32.47 -14.36 -12.86
C LYS A 18 -31.13 -13.73 -13.28
N GLY A 19 -30.46 -14.29 -14.26
CA GLY A 19 -29.23 -13.74 -14.81
C GLY A 19 -29.43 -12.33 -15.36
N ARG A 20 -30.43 -12.14 -16.22
CA ARG A 20 -30.78 -10.83 -16.80
C ARG A 20 -31.16 -9.80 -15.74
N ALA A 21 -31.92 -10.20 -14.71
CA ALA A 21 -32.29 -9.32 -13.61
C ALA A 21 -31.08 -8.88 -12.79
N LEU A 22 -30.12 -9.81 -12.54
CA LEU A 22 -28.87 -9.50 -11.84
C LEU A 22 -27.99 -8.55 -12.63
N ASP A 23 -27.82 -8.78 -13.94
CA ASP A 23 -27.01 -7.91 -14.81
C ASP A 23 -27.60 -6.49 -14.89
N SER A 24 -28.94 -6.38 -14.94
CA SER A 24 -29.63 -5.10 -14.88
C SER A 24 -29.39 -4.37 -13.55
N ALA A 25 -29.48 -5.07 -12.43
CA ALA A 25 -29.21 -4.51 -11.10
C ALA A 25 -27.76 -4.05 -10.95
N MET A 26 -26.80 -4.87 -11.41
CA MET A 26 -25.38 -4.50 -11.42
C MET A 26 -25.10 -3.26 -12.26
N SER A 27 -25.74 -3.16 -13.45
CA SER A 27 -25.61 -1.99 -14.30
C SER A 27 -26.17 -0.72 -13.66
N GLN A 28 -27.30 -0.84 -12.96
CA GLN A 28 -27.91 0.29 -12.25
C GLN A 28 -27.03 0.75 -11.07
N ILE A 29 -26.47 -0.16 -10.31
CA ILE A 29 -25.54 0.16 -9.19
C ILE A 29 -24.28 0.85 -9.75
N THR A 30 -23.72 0.33 -10.83
CA THR A 30 -22.54 0.92 -11.46
C THR A 30 -22.81 2.33 -12.00
N LYS A 31 -24.01 2.58 -12.54
CA LYS A 31 -24.41 3.93 -12.98
C LYS A 31 -24.57 4.90 -11.81
N SER A 32 -25.14 4.45 -10.70
CA SER A 32 -25.44 5.31 -9.55
C SER A 32 -24.23 5.60 -8.68
N TYR A 33 -23.32 4.64 -8.52
CA TYR A 33 -22.21 4.69 -7.55
C TYR A 33 -20.81 4.59 -8.17
N GLY A 34 -20.73 4.46 -9.52
CA GLY A 34 -19.46 4.39 -10.24
C GLY A 34 -18.92 2.97 -10.47
N LYS A 35 -17.89 2.89 -11.31
CA LYS A 35 -17.20 1.62 -11.62
C LYS A 35 -16.53 1.08 -10.34
N GLY A 36 -16.79 -0.19 -10.03
CA GLY A 36 -16.24 -0.86 -8.85
C GLY A 36 -17.15 -0.90 -7.63
N ALA A 37 -18.32 -0.21 -7.66
CA ALA A 37 -19.30 -0.25 -6.57
C ALA A 37 -19.87 -1.66 -6.33
N ILE A 38 -19.94 -2.48 -7.39
CA ILE A 38 -20.34 -3.89 -7.33
C ILE A 38 -19.54 -4.68 -8.36
N MET A 39 -19.07 -5.86 -7.99
CA MET A 39 -18.34 -6.77 -8.87
C MET A 39 -18.45 -8.21 -8.37
N LYS A 40 -18.27 -9.18 -9.25
CA LYS A 40 -18.16 -10.59 -8.84
C LYS A 40 -16.77 -10.81 -8.24
N LEU A 41 -16.71 -11.41 -7.05
CA LEU A 41 -15.45 -11.63 -6.34
C LEU A 41 -14.42 -12.42 -7.16
N GLY A 42 -14.87 -13.40 -7.96
CA GLY A 42 -13.99 -14.15 -8.85
C GLY A 42 -13.33 -13.31 -9.94
N GLU A 43 -14.08 -12.37 -10.56
CA GLU A 43 -13.55 -11.44 -11.56
C GLU A 43 -12.56 -10.45 -10.92
N HIS A 44 -12.84 -10.03 -9.69
CA HIS A 44 -11.94 -9.17 -8.93
C HIS A 44 -10.64 -9.88 -8.53
N PHE A 45 -10.70 -11.16 -8.17
CA PHE A 45 -9.51 -11.98 -7.91
C PHE A 45 -8.65 -12.18 -9.17
N ALA A 46 -9.26 -12.38 -10.33
CA ALA A 46 -8.54 -12.50 -11.60
C ALA A 46 -7.83 -11.19 -12.01
N GLN A 47 -8.43 -10.04 -11.70
CA GLN A 47 -7.80 -8.72 -11.92
C GLN A 47 -6.77 -8.36 -10.84
N ARG A 48 -6.86 -8.95 -9.64
CA ARG A 48 -5.89 -8.77 -8.54
C ARG A 48 -4.62 -9.62 -8.69
N SER A 49 -4.50 -10.44 -9.70
CA SER A 49 -3.37 -11.37 -9.86
C SER A 49 -2.03 -10.71 -10.17
N GLU A 50 -1.95 -9.38 -10.24
CA GLU A 50 -0.69 -8.64 -10.33
C GLU A 50 -0.61 -7.57 -9.23
N VAL A 51 -0.52 -8.01 -7.97
CA VAL A 51 -0.02 -7.12 -6.92
C VAL A 51 1.47 -6.93 -7.20
N THR A 52 1.83 -5.81 -7.80
CA THR A 52 3.23 -5.43 -7.93
C THR A 52 3.81 -5.09 -6.56
N ALA A 53 5.02 -5.54 -6.29
CA ALA A 53 5.70 -5.32 -5.02
C ALA A 53 7.07 -4.69 -5.24
N ILE A 54 7.60 -4.07 -4.19
CA ILE A 54 8.99 -3.64 -4.09
C ILE A 54 9.70 -4.68 -3.23
N SER A 55 10.77 -5.29 -3.74
CA SER A 55 11.58 -6.24 -2.96
C SER A 55 12.08 -5.61 -1.66
N THR A 56 12.19 -6.40 -0.62
CA THR A 56 12.84 -5.99 0.63
C THR A 56 14.36 -6.12 0.58
N GLY A 57 14.91 -6.68 -0.51
CA GLY A 57 16.32 -7.04 -0.62
C GLY A 57 16.68 -8.34 0.10
N ALA A 58 15.74 -8.93 0.83
CA ALA A 58 15.91 -10.19 1.56
C ALA A 58 14.98 -11.26 0.99
N LEU A 59 15.50 -12.16 0.15
CA LEU A 59 14.72 -13.19 -0.52
C LEU A 59 13.83 -14.02 0.43
N PRO A 60 14.29 -14.45 1.64
CA PRO A 60 13.43 -15.19 2.55
C PRO A 60 12.22 -14.39 3.03
N LEU A 61 12.38 -13.07 3.23
CA LEU A 61 11.30 -12.19 3.63
C LEU A 61 10.32 -11.96 2.48
N ASP A 62 10.81 -11.73 1.27
CA ASP A 62 10.00 -11.56 0.07
C ASP A 62 9.12 -12.79 -0.19
N LEU A 63 9.68 -14.00 -0.02
CA LEU A 63 8.94 -15.25 -0.11
C LEU A 63 7.90 -15.40 1.00
N ALA A 64 8.23 -15.03 2.23
CA ALA A 64 7.33 -15.11 3.37
C ALA A 64 6.14 -14.15 3.25
N LEU A 65 6.32 -12.98 2.63
CA LEU A 65 5.25 -12.01 2.34
C LEU A 65 4.28 -12.50 1.24
N GLY A 66 4.66 -13.51 0.47
CA GLY A 66 3.80 -14.17 -0.51
C GLY A 66 3.56 -13.39 -1.81
N VAL A 67 3.88 -12.08 -1.85
CA VAL A 67 3.73 -11.21 -3.03
C VAL A 67 5.09 -10.76 -3.58
N GLY A 68 6.19 -11.25 -3.03
CA GLY A 68 7.54 -10.94 -3.49
C GLY A 68 8.10 -9.62 -2.98
N GLY A 69 7.60 -9.09 -1.86
CA GLY A 69 8.07 -7.86 -1.23
C GLY A 69 6.96 -7.02 -0.62
N ILE A 70 7.21 -5.72 -0.48
CA ILE A 70 6.25 -4.75 0.03
C ILE A 70 5.25 -4.40 -1.09
N PRO A 71 3.93 -4.62 -0.90
CA PRO A 71 2.94 -4.41 -1.94
C PRO A 71 2.80 -2.92 -2.28
N ARG A 72 2.83 -2.59 -3.57
CA ARG A 72 2.61 -1.21 -4.06
C ARG A 72 1.16 -0.77 -3.86
N GLY A 73 0.96 0.52 -3.66
CA GLY A 73 -0.36 1.12 -3.46
C GLY A 73 -1.01 0.72 -2.13
N ARG A 74 -0.22 0.33 -1.15
CA ARG A 74 -0.65 -0.04 0.19
C ARG A 74 0.16 0.68 1.25
N VAL A 75 -0.44 0.85 2.43
CA VAL A 75 0.28 1.23 3.65
C VAL A 75 0.77 -0.06 4.31
N THR A 76 2.07 -0.12 4.59
CA THR A 76 2.70 -1.23 5.30
C THR A 76 3.28 -0.70 6.60
N GLU A 77 2.87 -1.25 7.71
CA GLU A 77 3.42 -0.93 9.02
C GLU A 77 4.52 -1.94 9.39
N ILE A 78 5.69 -1.42 9.79
CA ILE A 78 6.81 -2.18 10.31
C ILE A 78 6.98 -1.82 11.77
N TYR A 79 6.70 -2.75 12.67
CA TYR A 79 6.77 -2.52 14.10
C TYR A 79 7.69 -3.54 14.79
N GLY A 80 8.19 -3.20 15.97
CA GLY A 80 9.07 -4.05 16.75
C GLY A 80 9.84 -3.23 17.78
N PRO A 81 10.64 -3.90 18.64
CA PRO A 81 11.46 -3.24 19.65
C PRO A 81 12.43 -2.21 19.05
N GLU A 82 12.90 -1.32 19.87
CA GLU A 82 14.00 -0.43 19.49
C GLU A 82 15.23 -1.25 19.04
N SER A 83 15.97 -0.73 18.07
CA SER A 83 17.14 -1.40 17.48
C SER A 83 16.86 -2.77 16.80
N ALA A 84 15.61 -3.10 16.51
CA ALA A 84 15.23 -4.34 15.81
C ALA A 84 15.49 -4.32 14.28
N GLY A 85 15.99 -3.22 13.73
CA GLY A 85 16.31 -3.09 12.31
C GLY A 85 15.15 -2.58 11.43
N LYS A 86 14.13 -1.92 12.01
CA LYS A 86 13.01 -1.34 11.27
C LYS A 86 13.47 -0.37 10.19
N THR A 87 14.24 0.63 10.56
CA THR A 87 14.84 1.62 9.64
C THR A 87 15.77 0.97 8.62
N THR A 88 16.56 -0.04 9.04
CA THR A 88 17.42 -0.80 8.12
C THR A 88 16.60 -1.47 7.01
N LEU A 89 15.48 -2.13 7.38
CA LEU A 89 14.58 -2.76 6.41
C LEU A 89 13.95 -1.72 5.48
N ALA A 90 13.49 -0.59 6.01
CA ALA A 90 12.93 0.49 5.22
C ALA A 90 13.94 1.06 4.20
N LEU A 91 15.21 1.24 4.61
CA LEU A 91 16.27 1.68 3.72
C LEU A 91 16.59 0.66 2.62
N HIS A 92 16.54 -0.65 2.91
CA HIS A 92 16.66 -1.68 1.88
C HIS A 92 15.53 -1.60 0.85
N VAL A 93 14.28 -1.39 1.29
CA VAL A 93 13.14 -1.21 0.38
C VAL A 93 13.33 0.00 -0.52
N ILE A 94 13.83 1.13 0.03
CA ILE A 94 14.19 2.31 -0.76
C ILE A 94 15.25 1.97 -1.80
N ALA A 95 16.33 1.30 -1.39
CA ALA A 95 17.43 0.93 -2.29
C ALA A 95 16.91 0.03 -3.44
N GLU A 96 16.07 -0.95 -3.15
CA GLU A 96 15.48 -1.82 -4.15
C GLU A 96 14.51 -1.06 -5.09
N ALA A 97 13.73 -0.11 -4.58
CA ALA A 97 12.89 0.76 -5.42
C ALA A 97 13.75 1.59 -6.38
N GLN A 98 14.83 2.20 -5.88
CA GLN A 98 15.74 3.01 -6.70
C GLN A 98 16.52 2.18 -7.75
N LYS A 99 16.83 0.90 -7.48
CA LYS A 99 17.48 0.01 -8.45
C LYS A 99 16.66 -0.19 -9.72
N VAL A 100 15.33 -0.17 -9.60
CA VAL A 100 14.41 -0.31 -10.74
C VAL A 100 13.95 1.04 -11.29
N GLY A 101 14.60 2.14 -10.89
CA GLY A 101 14.33 3.49 -11.38
C GLY A 101 13.17 4.20 -10.66
N GLY A 102 12.72 3.66 -9.52
CA GLY A 102 11.67 4.28 -8.71
C GLY A 102 12.16 5.48 -7.92
N VAL A 103 11.26 6.42 -7.67
CA VAL A 103 11.48 7.61 -6.83
C VAL A 103 11.08 7.28 -5.39
N ALA A 104 11.97 7.60 -4.45
CA ALA A 104 11.76 7.35 -3.03
C ALA A 104 11.80 8.65 -2.21
N ALA A 105 10.97 8.70 -1.17
CA ALA A 105 10.98 9.76 -0.17
C ALA A 105 11.10 9.17 1.23
N PHE A 106 11.83 9.87 2.10
CA PHE A 106 12.00 9.54 3.50
C PHE A 106 11.57 10.73 4.35
N VAL A 107 10.55 10.54 5.16
CA VAL A 107 10.07 11.53 6.13
C VAL A 107 10.62 11.13 7.49
N ASP A 108 11.65 11.86 7.92
CA ASP A 108 12.46 11.60 9.13
C ASP A 108 11.98 12.51 10.27
N ALA A 109 10.95 12.08 10.99
CA ALA A 109 10.39 12.84 12.09
C ALA A 109 11.29 12.81 13.36
N GLU A 110 12.19 11.85 13.47
CA GLU A 110 13.14 11.76 14.59
C GLU A 110 14.50 12.41 14.30
N HIS A 111 14.74 12.87 13.08
CA HIS A 111 16.01 13.43 12.63
C HIS A 111 17.19 12.48 12.85
N ALA A 112 16.96 11.18 12.67
CA ALA A 112 17.90 10.11 13.00
C ALA A 112 18.52 9.41 11.78
N LEU A 113 18.16 9.80 10.57
CA LEU A 113 18.72 9.19 9.35
C LEU A 113 20.21 9.50 9.22
N ASP A 114 21.04 8.45 9.19
CA ASP A 114 22.46 8.53 8.85
C ASP A 114 22.67 8.32 7.35
N PRO A 115 23.06 9.36 6.58
CA PRO A 115 23.28 9.24 5.14
C PRO A 115 24.41 8.27 4.78
N LEU A 116 25.45 8.14 5.61
CA LEU A 116 26.54 7.19 5.36
C LEU A 116 26.07 5.75 5.52
N TYR A 117 25.24 5.49 6.52
CA TYR A 117 24.63 4.20 6.70
C TYR A 117 23.67 3.84 5.56
N ALA A 118 22.81 4.78 5.17
CA ALA A 118 21.91 4.61 4.02
C ALA A 118 22.66 4.31 2.73
N SER A 119 23.76 5.03 2.45
CA SER A 119 24.59 4.78 1.29
C SER A 119 25.25 3.39 1.31
N ARG A 120 25.68 2.91 2.49
CA ARG A 120 26.25 1.55 2.64
C ARG A 120 25.25 0.45 2.40
N ILE A 121 23.97 0.68 2.70
CA ILE A 121 22.86 -0.23 2.38
C ILE A 121 22.59 -0.27 0.87
N GLY A 122 22.99 0.76 0.13
CA GLY A 122 22.80 0.87 -1.31
C GLY A 122 21.80 1.92 -1.74
N VAL A 123 21.34 2.78 -0.82
CA VAL A 123 20.49 3.92 -1.14
C VAL A 123 21.32 4.95 -1.94
N LYS A 124 20.79 5.37 -3.07
CA LYS A 124 21.33 6.52 -3.82
C LYS A 124 20.87 7.79 -3.13
N ILE A 125 21.75 8.34 -2.26
CA ILE A 125 21.40 9.48 -1.40
C ILE A 125 21.13 10.75 -2.20
N ASP A 126 21.78 10.93 -3.35
CA ASP A 126 21.57 12.09 -4.22
C ASP A 126 20.18 12.09 -4.89
N ASP A 127 19.56 10.93 -5.01
CA ASP A 127 18.22 10.74 -5.60
C ASP A 127 17.12 10.58 -4.54
N LEU A 128 17.46 10.55 -3.23
CA LEU A 128 16.51 10.38 -2.15
C LEU A 128 15.91 11.72 -1.73
N LEU A 129 14.58 11.83 -1.82
CA LEU A 129 13.88 12.97 -1.23
C LEU A 129 13.83 12.79 0.29
N ILE A 130 14.31 13.78 1.03
CA ILE A 130 14.24 13.77 2.50
C ILE A 130 13.42 14.96 2.99
N SER A 131 12.59 14.72 4.00
CA SER A 131 11.86 15.74 4.74
C SER A 131 12.02 15.49 6.23
N GLN A 132 12.24 16.55 7.00
CA GLN A 132 12.42 16.50 8.45
C GLN A 132 11.41 17.45 9.10
N PRO A 133 10.15 17.03 9.24
CA PRO A 133 9.09 17.83 9.83
C PRO A 133 9.28 18.00 11.33
N ASP A 134 8.86 19.15 11.87
CA ASP A 134 8.91 19.41 13.30
C ASP A 134 7.75 18.77 14.06
N THR A 135 6.65 18.45 13.39
CA THR A 135 5.43 17.87 13.99
C THR A 135 4.89 16.71 13.16
N GLY A 136 4.12 15.82 13.82
CA GLY A 136 3.45 14.72 13.15
C GLY A 136 2.42 15.18 12.12
N GLU A 137 1.69 16.28 12.39
CA GLU A 137 0.73 16.88 11.47
C GLU A 137 1.42 17.34 10.20
N GLN A 138 2.56 18.05 10.33
CA GLN A 138 3.36 18.48 9.19
C GLN A 138 3.88 17.28 8.38
N ALA A 139 4.30 16.21 9.04
CA ALA A 139 4.71 14.97 8.39
C ALA A 139 3.59 14.41 7.51
N LEU A 140 2.35 14.34 8.04
CA LEU A 140 1.19 13.82 7.32
C LEU A 140 0.79 14.72 6.14
N GLU A 141 0.84 16.05 6.29
CA GLU A 141 0.59 16.99 5.19
C GLU A 141 1.59 16.81 4.05
N ILE A 142 2.87 16.66 4.38
CA ILE A 142 3.93 16.42 3.38
C ILE A 142 3.68 15.09 2.65
N VAL A 143 3.35 14.03 3.38
CA VAL A 143 3.04 12.72 2.81
C VAL A 143 1.82 12.80 1.90
N GLU A 144 0.76 13.52 2.31
CA GLU A 144 -0.43 13.72 1.47
C GLU A 144 -0.08 14.37 0.13
N VAL A 145 0.74 15.42 0.14
CA VAL A 145 1.19 16.10 -1.09
C VAL A 145 2.00 15.15 -1.98
N LEU A 146 2.93 14.38 -1.40
CA LEU A 146 3.74 13.41 -2.13
C LEU A 146 2.87 12.31 -2.76
N VAL A 147 1.91 11.75 -2.02
CA VAL A 147 0.98 10.73 -2.52
C VAL A 147 0.11 11.30 -3.65
N ARG A 148 -0.43 12.49 -3.49
CA ARG A 148 -1.27 13.16 -4.52
C ARG A 148 -0.52 13.47 -5.80
N SER A 149 0.79 13.70 -5.72
CA SER A 149 1.62 13.95 -6.90
C SER A 149 1.69 12.76 -7.85
N ASN A 150 1.47 11.55 -7.34
CA ASN A 150 1.61 10.28 -8.05
C ASN A 150 3.01 10.10 -8.72
N ALA A 151 4.02 10.80 -8.21
CA ALA A 151 5.38 10.82 -8.75
C ALA A 151 6.38 10.02 -7.88
N VAL A 152 5.94 9.53 -6.72
CA VAL A 152 6.78 8.81 -5.76
C VAL A 152 6.33 7.36 -5.67
N ASP A 153 7.27 6.42 -5.79
CA ASP A 153 7.00 4.98 -5.76
C ASP A 153 6.96 4.41 -4.35
N VAL A 154 7.76 4.97 -3.44
CA VAL A 154 7.81 4.58 -2.02
C VAL A 154 8.03 5.78 -1.13
N ILE A 155 7.26 5.86 -0.07
CA ILE A 155 7.41 6.87 0.99
C ILE A 155 7.61 6.11 2.30
N VAL A 156 8.71 6.40 2.99
CA VAL A 156 8.96 5.92 4.36
C VAL A 156 8.69 7.05 5.32
N ILE A 157 8.01 6.77 6.42
CA ILE A 157 7.81 7.67 7.55
C ILE A 157 8.46 6.98 8.76
N ASP A 158 9.54 7.55 9.30
CA ASP A 158 10.27 7.01 10.43
C ASP A 158 10.45 8.11 11.50
N SER A 159 9.93 7.99 12.67
CA SER A 159 8.80 7.19 13.13
C SER A 159 7.72 8.13 13.67
N VAL A 160 6.46 7.74 13.62
CA VAL A 160 5.38 8.42 14.33
C VAL A 160 5.20 7.70 15.68
N GLY A 161 6.06 8.00 16.63
CA GLY A 161 5.89 7.50 18.01
C GLY A 161 4.74 8.24 18.71
N PRO A 162 4.05 7.60 19.69
CA PRO A 162 3.05 8.27 20.53
C PRO A 162 3.71 9.20 21.55
N GLY A 163 4.61 10.09 21.12
CA GLY A 163 5.43 10.94 21.99
C GLY A 163 5.67 12.36 21.48
N ALA A 164 5.08 12.76 20.36
CA ALA A 164 5.09 14.16 19.90
C ALA A 164 3.93 14.97 20.49
N GLU A 165 3.46 14.61 21.70
CA GLU A 165 2.72 15.56 22.50
C GLU A 165 3.72 16.59 23.03
N GLY A 166 3.51 17.86 22.66
CA GLY A 166 4.32 18.99 23.06
C GLY A 166 4.56 19.01 24.56
N GLY A 167 5.73 18.52 24.96
CA GLY A 167 6.22 18.69 26.32
C GLY A 167 6.41 20.18 26.55
N ASP A 168 5.42 20.81 27.16
CA ASP A 168 5.55 22.05 27.92
C ASP A 168 6.77 21.90 28.86
N ARG A 169 7.92 22.38 28.41
CA ARG A 169 9.06 22.60 29.29
C ARG A 169 8.70 23.81 30.13
N GLY A 170 7.95 23.54 31.22
CA GLY A 170 7.78 24.48 32.29
C GLY A 170 9.13 25.10 32.64
N ARG A 171 9.23 26.39 32.37
CA ARG A 171 10.20 27.27 33.01
C ARG A 171 9.76 27.36 34.45
N ASP A 172 10.46 26.67 35.30
CA ASP A 172 10.46 26.98 36.71
C ASP A 172 11.89 27.33 37.16
N GLY A 173 11.99 28.62 37.58
CA GLY A 173 12.70 29.19 38.64
C GLY A 173 14.21 29.35 38.64
#